data_2fb387f461c186fef1b851ae6d659a82
#
_entry.id   2fb387f461c186fef1b851ae6d659a82
#
_cell.length_a   1.000
_cell.length_b   1.000
_cell.length_c   1.000
_cell.angle_alpha   90.00
_cell.angle_beta   90.00
_cell.angle_gamma   90.00
#
_symmetry.space_group_name_H-M   'P 1'
#
loop_
_entity.id
_entity.type
_entity.pdbx_description
1 polymer ?
#
loop_
_entity_poly.entity_id
_entity_poly.type
_entity_poly.pdbx_seq_one_letter_code
_entity_poly.pdbx_strand_id
1 'polypeptide(L)'
;MIRLVIIASLLAGCRISLEDAESTSGGGRCTISTTSQPCMDAVMHADLTWIQQNVFTASCTFSGCHNGANTPAGKVDLRAGMSHSHLVNFTSILEPTRKLVVPNNVNASYLMLMLGFVPPEMADPPASAPPASVGYMPQSSGGQLLCCQKLEALERWINAGAPNN
;
A
#
# COMPACT_ATOMS: atom_id res chain seq x y z
N MET A 1 -21.22 19.60 68.29
CA MET A 1 -20.28 20.04 67.25
C MET A 1 -19.84 18.81 66.47
N ILE A 2 -20.48 18.56 65.36
CA ILE A 2 -20.19 17.39 64.45
C ILE A 2 -19.25 17.88 63.35
N ARG A 3 -18.03 17.34 63.35
CA ARG A 3 -17.06 17.61 62.28
C ARG A 3 -17.33 16.68 61.07
N LEU A 4 -17.77 17.28 60.01
CA LEU A 4 -17.95 16.59 58.70
C LEU A 4 -16.58 16.42 58.04
N VAL A 5 -16.11 15.18 57.90
CA VAL A 5 -14.90 14.86 57.15
C VAL A 5 -15.32 14.54 55.70
N ILE A 6 -14.98 15.44 54.78
CA ILE A 6 -15.20 15.23 53.34
C ILE A 6 -13.99 14.43 52.82
N ILE A 7 -14.21 13.16 52.48
CA ILE A 7 -13.24 12.32 51.80
C ILE A 7 -13.35 12.64 50.30
N ALA A 8 -12.39 13.39 49.79
CA ALA A 8 -12.24 13.61 48.34
C ALA A 8 -11.61 12.37 47.71
N SER A 9 -12.42 11.55 47.06
CA SER A 9 -11.94 10.43 46.25
C SER A 9 -11.28 10.96 44.96
N LEU A 10 -9.97 10.92 44.93
CA LEU A 10 -9.18 11.13 43.72
C LEU A 10 -9.39 9.95 42.76
N LEU A 11 -10.29 10.10 41.81
CA LEU A 11 -10.37 9.22 40.65
C LEU A 11 -9.16 9.50 39.75
N ALA A 12 -8.07 8.77 39.99
CA ALA A 12 -6.98 8.65 39.02
C ALA A 12 -7.50 7.85 37.84
N GLY A 13 -8.17 8.53 36.89
CA GLY A 13 -8.49 7.97 35.60
C GLY A 13 -7.18 7.73 34.88
N CYS A 14 -6.80 6.46 34.67
CA CYS A 14 -5.85 6.11 33.63
C CYS A 14 -6.42 6.62 32.31
N ARG A 15 -5.94 7.76 31.85
CA ARG A 15 -6.02 8.12 30.45
C ARG A 15 -5.05 7.18 29.75
N ILE A 16 -5.59 6.11 29.18
CA ILE A 16 -4.91 5.42 28.06
C ILE A 16 -4.99 6.45 26.95
N SER A 17 -3.90 7.20 26.73
CA SER A 17 -3.65 7.82 25.46
C SER A 17 -3.63 6.67 24.46
N LEU A 18 -4.65 6.57 23.65
CA LEU A 18 -4.52 6.04 22.31
C LEU A 18 -3.70 7.10 21.56
N GLU A 19 -2.44 7.27 21.96
CA GLU A 19 -1.45 7.77 21.06
C GLU A 19 -1.36 6.70 19.98
N ASP A 20 -1.84 7.09 18.84
CA ASP A 20 -1.76 6.37 17.59
C ASP A 20 -0.44 5.60 17.57
N ALA A 21 -0.53 4.29 17.43
CA ALA A 21 0.58 3.54 16.90
C ALA A 21 0.80 4.12 15.50
N GLU A 22 1.52 5.23 15.43
CA GLU A 22 2.11 5.69 14.20
C GLU A 22 2.95 4.52 13.71
N SER A 23 2.32 3.75 12.84
CA SER A 23 3.03 2.85 11.95
C SER A 23 4.00 3.74 11.20
N THR A 24 5.25 3.73 11.64
CA THR A 24 6.36 4.49 11.06
C THR A 24 6.81 3.88 9.74
N SER A 25 5.88 3.42 8.91
CA SER A 25 6.17 3.02 7.56
C SER A 25 5.37 3.87 6.58
N GLY A 26 6.10 4.78 5.96
CA GLY A 26 5.69 5.54 4.80
C GLY A 26 4.62 6.60 5.09
N GLY A 27 5.00 7.87 5.19
CA GLY A 27 4.08 9.02 5.23
C GLY A 27 3.21 9.13 3.98
N GLY A 28 2.73 7.99 3.46
CA GLY A 28 1.93 7.87 2.26
C GLY A 28 0.43 7.99 2.54
N ARG A 29 -0.35 7.96 1.46
CA ARG A 29 -1.81 8.14 1.45
C ARG A 29 -2.56 6.85 1.81
N CYS A 30 -2.08 6.08 2.76
CA CYS A 30 -2.76 4.84 3.08
C CYS A 30 -3.89 5.04 4.10
N THR A 31 -4.98 4.29 3.93
CA THR A 31 -6.12 4.29 4.83
C THR A 31 -6.25 2.91 5.46
N ILE A 32 -6.14 2.84 6.78
CA ILE A 32 -6.32 1.59 7.50
C ILE A 32 -7.82 1.25 7.54
N SER A 33 -8.17 0.04 7.06
CA SER A 33 -9.50 -0.53 7.24
C SER A 33 -9.37 -1.77 8.14
N THR A 34 -9.61 -1.59 9.42
CA THR A 34 -9.51 -2.67 10.40
C THR A 34 -10.70 -3.63 10.37
N THR A 35 -11.77 -3.30 9.64
CA THR A 35 -13.02 -4.08 9.62
C THR A 35 -13.13 -5.02 8.42
N SER A 36 -12.29 -4.84 7.41
CA SER A 36 -12.30 -5.71 6.22
C SER A 36 -11.40 -6.92 6.44
N GLN A 37 -11.97 -8.12 6.37
CA GLN A 37 -11.22 -9.36 6.52
C GLN A 37 -10.00 -9.44 5.59
N PRO A 38 -10.08 -9.09 4.27
CA PRO A 38 -8.92 -9.09 3.40
C PRO A 38 -7.80 -8.13 3.80
N CYS A 39 -8.10 -7.06 4.53
CA CYS A 39 -7.07 -6.16 5.05
C CYS A 39 -6.42 -6.74 6.31
N MET A 40 -7.19 -7.39 7.17
CA MET A 40 -6.65 -8.06 8.36
C MET A 40 -5.77 -9.25 7.98
N ASP A 41 -6.20 -10.05 7.01
CA ASP A 41 -5.43 -11.19 6.50
C ASP A 41 -4.09 -10.76 5.88
N ALA A 42 -4.07 -9.58 5.24
CA ALA A 42 -2.87 -9.04 4.60
C ALA A 42 -1.65 -8.94 5.53
N VAL A 43 -1.87 -8.75 6.84
CA VAL A 43 -0.80 -8.61 7.84
C VAL A 43 0.15 -9.82 7.86
N MET A 44 -0.38 -11.02 7.55
CA MET A 44 0.37 -12.27 7.60
C MET A 44 1.04 -12.64 6.26
N HIS A 45 0.83 -11.85 5.20
CA HIS A 45 1.27 -12.20 3.86
C HIS A 45 2.43 -11.33 3.36
N ALA A 46 3.34 -12.00 2.64
CA ALA A 46 4.45 -11.42 1.91
C ALA A 46 4.74 -12.23 0.64
N ASP A 47 3.77 -13.04 0.20
CA ASP A 47 3.88 -13.94 -0.95
C ASP A 47 3.10 -13.40 -2.14
N LEU A 48 3.64 -13.62 -3.34
CA LEU A 48 3.02 -13.13 -4.57
C LEU A 48 1.67 -13.82 -4.85
N THR A 49 1.51 -15.06 -4.45
CA THR A 49 0.27 -15.80 -4.66
C THR A 49 -0.90 -15.13 -3.96
N TRP A 50 -0.75 -14.76 -2.69
CA TRP A 50 -1.77 -14.03 -1.95
C TRP A 50 -1.98 -12.61 -2.52
N ILE A 51 -0.87 -11.88 -2.80
CA ILE A 51 -0.90 -10.53 -3.41
C ILE A 51 -1.64 -10.57 -4.73
N GLN A 52 -1.38 -11.58 -5.57
CA GLN A 52 -2.06 -11.75 -6.85
C GLN A 52 -3.58 -11.83 -6.69
N GLN A 53 -4.06 -12.62 -5.76
CA GLN A 53 -5.49 -12.82 -5.56
C GLN A 53 -6.16 -11.61 -4.89
N ASN A 54 -5.54 -11.06 -3.85
CA ASN A 54 -6.16 -10.11 -2.94
C ASN A 54 -5.84 -8.64 -3.25
N VAL A 55 -4.82 -8.39 -4.07
CA VAL A 55 -4.45 -7.03 -4.51
C VAL A 55 -4.68 -6.90 -6.01
N PHE A 56 -3.91 -7.62 -6.83
CA PHE A 56 -3.92 -7.40 -8.27
C PHE A 56 -5.23 -7.83 -8.92
N THR A 57 -5.68 -9.04 -8.69
CA THR A 57 -6.95 -9.53 -9.25
C THR A 57 -8.14 -8.76 -8.69
N ALA A 58 -8.13 -8.48 -7.40
CA ALA A 58 -9.24 -7.82 -6.72
C ALA A 58 -9.36 -6.32 -7.03
N SER A 59 -8.27 -5.64 -7.44
CA SER A 59 -8.26 -4.17 -7.52
C SER A 59 -7.60 -3.60 -8.78
N CYS A 60 -6.92 -4.40 -9.60
CA CYS A 60 -6.11 -3.89 -10.70
C CYS A 60 -6.47 -4.46 -12.07
N THR A 61 -7.07 -5.67 -12.16
CA THR A 61 -7.28 -6.38 -13.42
C THR A 61 -8.70 -6.27 -13.98
N PHE A 62 -9.41 -5.21 -13.65
CA PHE A 62 -10.72 -4.93 -14.24
C PHE A 62 -10.63 -4.65 -15.74
N SER A 63 -11.78 -4.73 -16.43
CA SER A 63 -11.88 -4.41 -17.86
C SER A 63 -11.33 -3.01 -18.14
N GLY A 64 -10.43 -2.90 -19.11
CA GLY A 64 -9.77 -1.64 -19.45
C GLY A 64 -8.59 -1.25 -18.56
N CYS A 65 -8.31 -2.01 -17.47
CA CYS A 65 -7.18 -1.79 -16.57
C CYS A 65 -6.00 -2.73 -16.91
N HIS A 66 -5.33 -3.29 -15.91
CA HIS A 66 -4.11 -4.09 -16.05
C HIS A 66 -4.40 -5.58 -16.37
N ASN A 67 -5.31 -5.84 -17.30
CA ASN A 67 -5.77 -7.18 -17.66
C ASN A 67 -5.20 -7.72 -18.99
N GLY A 68 -4.09 -7.17 -19.47
CA GLY A 68 -3.47 -7.58 -20.72
C GLY A 68 -4.26 -7.20 -21.99
N ALA A 69 -5.34 -6.42 -21.88
CA ALA A 69 -6.06 -5.88 -23.03
C ALA A 69 -5.21 -4.82 -23.76
N ASN A 70 -5.59 -4.48 -24.98
CA ASN A 70 -4.95 -3.43 -25.80
C ASN A 70 -5.31 -2.02 -25.30
N THR A 71 -5.11 -1.78 -24.01
CA THR A 71 -5.30 -0.49 -23.37
C THR A 71 -3.96 0.08 -22.92
N PRO A 72 -3.82 1.40 -22.72
CA PRO A 72 -2.59 1.97 -22.18
C PRO A 72 -2.19 1.35 -20.83
N ALA A 73 -3.16 1.06 -19.96
CA ALA A 73 -2.93 0.39 -18.69
C ALA A 73 -2.54 -1.08 -18.85
N GLY A 74 -3.03 -1.76 -19.88
CA GLY A 74 -2.76 -3.17 -20.18
C GLY A 74 -1.33 -3.48 -20.59
N LYS A 75 -0.50 -2.46 -20.84
CA LYS A 75 0.94 -2.64 -21.07
C LYS A 75 1.67 -3.18 -19.85
N VAL A 76 1.11 -2.98 -18.66
CA VAL A 76 1.51 -3.64 -17.42
C VAL A 76 0.44 -4.67 -17.10
N ASP A 77 0.70 -5.91 -17.45
CA ASP A 77 -0.26 -7.02 -17.26
C ASP A 77 -0.12 -7.61 -15.86
N LEU A 78 -1.16 -7.40 -15.04
CA LEU A 78 -1.20 -7.89 -13.65
C LEU A 78 -2.06 -9.14 -13.48
N ARG A 79 -2.36 -9.86 -14.56
CA ARG A 79 -3.05 -11.16 -14.46
C ARG A 79 -2.15 -12.21 -13.82
N ALA A 80 -2.78 -13.23 -13.25
CA ALA A 80 -2.08 -14.39 -12.70
C ALA A 80 -1.11 -15.00 -13.72
N GLY A 81 0.11 -15.30 -13.28
CA GLY A 81 1.18 -15.80 -14.12
C GLY A 81 1.94 -14.74 -14.94
N MET A 82 1.42 -13.49 -15.03
CA MET A 82 2.05 -12.40 -15.77
C MET A 82 2.62 -11.31 -14.87
N SER A 83 2.00 -11.08 -13.72
CA SER A 83 2.31 -9.95 -12.84
C SER A 83 3.78 -9.87 -12.43
N HIS A 84 4.41 -11.00 -12.09
CA HIS A 84 5.82 -11.00 -11.69
C HIS A 84 6.73 -10.45 -12.78
N SER A 85 6.63 -10.96 -14.01
CA SER A 85 7.47 -10.55 -15.14
C SER A 85 7.19 -9.11 -15.60
N HIS A 86 5.97 -8.62 -15.38
CA HIS A 86 5.56 -7.25 -15.69
C HIS A 86 5.80 -6.25 -14.55
N LEU A 87 6.27 -6.70 -13.41
CA LEU A 87 6.58 -5.83 -12.27
C LEU A 87 8.07 -5.84 -11.94
N VAL A 88 8.65 -7.03 -11.73
CA VAL A 88 10.01 -7.14 -11.18
C VAL A 88 11.05 -6.75 -12.24
N ASN A 89 11.81 -5.71 -11.93
CA ASN A 89 12.79 -5.08 -12.84
C ASN A 89 12.21 -4.59 -14.17
N PHE A 90 10.88 -4.53 -14.29
CA PHE A 90 10.22 -4.01 -15.48
C PHE A 90 10.31 -2.48 -15.53
N THR A 91 10.71 -1.93 -16.66
CA THR A 91 10.83 -0.47 -16.82
C THR A 91 9.45 0.16 -16.89
N SER A 92 9.21 1.18 -16.08
CA SER A 92 7.97 1.95 -16.13
C SER A 92 7.81 2.64 -17.49
N ILE A 93 6.58 2.61 -18.01
CA ILE A 93 6.24 3.31 -19.26
C ILE A 93 6.02 4.80 -19.00
N LEU A 94 5.51 5.14 -17.82
CA LEU A 94 5.25 6.54 -17.44
C LEU A 94 6.55 7.26 -17.06
N GLU A 95 7.49 6.54 -16.46
CA GLU A 95 8.77 7.06 -16.00
C GLU A 95 9.89 6.09 -16.41
N PRO A 96 10.39 6.18 -17.66
CA PRO A 96 11.34 5.20 -18.23
C PRO A 96 12.68 5.09 -17.49
N THR A 97 12.99 6.02 -16.61
CA THR A 97 14.18 5.98 -15.74
C THR A 97 14.01 5.07 -14.53
N ARG A 98 12.77 4.59 -14.27
CA ARG A 98 12.41 3.82 -13.09
C ARG A 98 11.96 2.41 -13.42
N LYS A 99 12.13 1.53 -12.44
CA LYS A 99 11.55 0.18 -12.46
C LYS A 99 10.27 0.13 -11.64
N LEU A 100 9.30 -0.69 -12.07
CA LEU A 100 8.05 -0.85 -11.33
C LEU A 100 8.28 -1.48 -9.96
N VAL A 101 9.07 -2.53 -9.90
CA VAL A 101 9.52 -3.17 -8.64
C VAL A 101 11.02 -3.37 -8.72
N VAL A 102 11.73 -2.86 -7.73
CA VAL A 102 13.16 -3.11 -7.48
C VAL A 102 13.26 -4.03 -6.28
N PRO A 103 13.70 -5.29 -6.45
CA PRO A 103 13.86 -6.21 -5.33
C PRO A 103 14.69 -5.61 -4.20
N ASN A 104 14.26 -5.82 -2.96
CA ASN A 104 14.86 -5.29 -1.72
C ASN A 104 14.89 -3.75 -1.60
N ASN A 105 14.18 -3.01 -2.47
CA ASN A 105 14.16 -1.55 -2.38
C ASN A 105 12.75 -0.99 -2.68
N VAL A 106 11.99 -0.75 -1.63
CA VAL A 106 10.62 -0.20 -1.69
C VAL A 106 10.62 1.22 -2.25
N ASN A 107 11.56 2.06 -1.82
CA ASN A 107 11.62 3.46 -2.23
C ASN A 107 12.02 3.63 -3.71
N ALA A 108 12.78 2.69 -4.27
CA ALA A 108 13.09 2.67 -5.70
C ALA A 108 12.00 2.01 -6.56
N SER A 109 11.00 1.38 -5.93
CA SER A 109 9.92 0.70 -6.60
C SER A 109 8.81 1.68 -7.00
N TYR A 110 8.74 2.03 -8.29
CA TYR A 110 7.78 3.01 -8.78
C TYR A 110 6.32 2.60 -8.56
N LEU A 111 6.04 1.30 -8.47
CA LEU A 111 4.75 0.77 -8.09
C LEU A 111 4.28 1.35 -6.75
N MET A 112 5.16 1.41 -5.76
CA MET A 112 4.80 1.88 -4.41
C MET A 112 4.53 3.38 -4.37
N LEU A 113 5.20 4.15 -5.23
CA LEU A 113 4.87 5.56 -5.46
C LEU A 113 3.51 5.69 -6.15
N MET A 114 3.24 4.91 -7.20
CA MET A 114 1.96 4.93 -7.91
C MET A 114 0.78 4.55 -7.02
N LEU A 115 0.99 3.68 -6.04
CA LEU A 115 -0.01 3.32 -5.03
C LEU A 115 -0.13 4.34 -3.89
N GLY A 116 0.74 5.37 -3.88
CA GLY A 116 0.74 6.42 -2.85
C GLY A 116 1.30 5.97 -1.50
N PHE A 117 1.97 4.81 -1.44
CA PHE A 117 2.64 4.33 -0.24
C PHE A 117 3.98 5.03 0.00
N VAL A 118 4.77 5.19 -1.05
CA VAL A 118 6.02 5.96 -1.01
C VAL A 118 5.73 7.39 -1.48
N PRO A 119 5.92 8.41 -0.63
CA PRO A 119 5.81 9.80 -1.04
C PRO A 119 6.86 10.15 -2.10
N PRO A 120 6.58 11.05 -3.04
CA PRO A 120 7.52 11.41 -4.11
C PRO A 120 8.91 11.83 -3.62
N GLU A 121 8.98 12.59 -2.55
CA GLU A 121 10.22 13.07 -1.94
C GLU A 121 11.05 11.96 -1.27
N MET A 122 10.42 10.85 -0.90
CA MET A 122 11.07 9.66 -0.31
C MET A 122 11.39 8.58 -1.34
N ALA A 123 10.97 8.76 -2.59
CA ALA A 123 11.34 7.86 -3.67
C ALA A 123 12.86 7.92 -3.94
N ASP A 124 13.42 6.82 -4.43
CA ASP A 124 14.85 6.72 -4.76
C ASP A 124 15.06 6.46 -6.26
N PRO A 125 15.61 7.44 -7.02
CA PRO A 125 15.85 8.83 -6.65
C PRO A 125 14.53 9.60 -6.37
N PRO A 126 14.55 10.78 -5.73
CA PRO A 126 13.34 11.58 -5.52
C PRO A 126 12.55 11.81 -6.82
N ALA A 127 11.22 11.83 -6.73
CA ALA A 127 10.33 11.86 -7.87
C ALA A 127 9.35 13.04 -7.80
N SER A 128 8.58 13.21 -8.87
CA SER A 128 7.34 13.98 -8.85
C SER A 128 6.15 13.06 -8.57
N ALA A 129 5.03 13.64 -8.14
CA ALA A 129 3.76 12.93 -8.09
C ALA A 129 3.38 12.36 -9.47
N PRO A 130 2.60 11.28 -9.54
CA PRO A 130 2.12 10.75 -10.80
C PRO A 130 1.47 11.84 -11.67
N PRO A 131 1.62 11.79 -13.00
CA PRO A 131 1.00 12.77 -13.90
C PRO A 131 -0.51 12.90 -13.64
N ALA A 132 -1.04 14.11 -13.62
CA ALA A 132 -2.46 14.35 -13.33
C ALA A 132 -3.42 13.59 -14.27
N SER A 133 -2.98 13.28 -15.50
CA SER A 133 -3.73 12.48 -16.47
C SER A 133 -3.85 11.00 -16.08
N VAL A 134 -3.01 10.52 -15.18
CA VAL A 134 -3.01 9.13 -14.70
C VAL A 134 -3.44 9.07 -13.23
N GLY A 135 -2.88 9.93 -12.38
CA GLY A 135 -3.12 9.95 -10.95
C GLY A 135 -2.54 8.73 -10.22
N TYR A 136 -2.88 8.63 -8.94
CA TYR A 136 -2.53 7.46 -8.14
C TYR A 136 -3.41 6.26 -8.45
N MET A 137 -2.84 5.06 -8.29
CA MET A 137 -3.55 3.79 -8.46
C MET A 137 -4.12 3.26 -7.12
N PRO A 138 -5.20 2.48 -7.14
CA PRO A 138 -6.05 2.16 -8.28
C PRO A 138 -6.83 3.39 -8.77
N GLN A 139 -6.79 3.64 -10.06
CA GLN A 139 -7.61 4.69 -10.69
C GLN A 139 -9.08 4.25 -10.70
N SER A 140 -10.02 5.16 -10.57
CA SER A 140 -11.46 4.84 -10.63
C SER A 140 -12.00 3.94 -9.52
N SER A 141 -11.27 3.83 -8.41
CA SER A 141 -11.72 3.07 -7.23
C SER A 141 -12.82 3.77 -6.41
N GLY A 142 -13.41 4.84 -6.92
CA GLY A 142 -14.38 5.66 -6.17
C GLY A 142 -13.77 6.33 -4.93
N GLY A 143 -12.45 6.55 -4.93
CA GLY A 143 -11.71 7.08 -3.78
C GLY A 143 -11.32 6.02 -2.76
N GLN A 144 -11.61 4.74 -3.02
CA GLN A 144 -11.18 3.65 -2.15
C GLN A 144 -9.75 3.23 -2.52
N LEU A 145 -8.81 3.72 -1.76
CA LEU A 145 -7.43 3.26 -1.83
C LEU A 145 -7.31 1.85 -1.24
N LEU A 146 -6.21 1.16 -1.58
CA LEU A 146 -5.86 -0.07 -0.88
C LEU A 146 -5.62 0.24 0.60
N CYS A 147 -6.08 -0.63 1.49
CA CYS A 147 -5.76 -0.48 2.90
C CYS A 147 -4.26 -0.62 3.15
N CYS A 148 -3.75 0.00 4.20
CA CYS A 148 -2.34 0.01 4.53
C CYS A 148 -1.77 -1.40 4.64
N GLN A 149 -2.49 -2.34 5.24
CA GLN A 149 -2.03 -3.71 5.41
C GLN A 149 -1.74 -4.42 4.07
N LYS A 150 -2.52 -4.12 3.02
CA LYS A 150 -2.25 -4.64 1.66
C LYS A 150 -1.02 -3.99 1.03
N LEU A 151 -0.82 -2.70 1.27
CA LEU A 151 0.38 -1.98 0.82
C LEU A 151 1.62 -2.47 1.56
N GLU A 152 1.52 -2.73 2.85
CA GLU A 152 2.57 -3.33 3.67
C GLU A 152 2.87 -4.79 3.26
N ALA A 153 1.87 -5.55 2.79
CA ALA A 153 2.11 -6.87 2.23
C ALA A 153 2.99 -6.79 0.95
N LEU A 154 2.71 -5.81 0.08
CA LEU A 154 3.56 -5.51 -1.07
C LEU A 154 4.96 -5.08 -0.65
N GLU A 155 5.08 -4.22 0.35
CA GLU A 155 6.36 -3.80 0.92
C GLU A 155 7.17 -4.99 1.42
N ARG A 156 6.57 -5.88 2.22
CA ARG A 156 7.24 -7.09 2.72
C ARG A 156 7.68 -8.01 1.59
N TRP A 157 6.84 -8.19 0.56
CA TRP A 157 7.19 -8.97 -0.62
C TRP A 157 8.39 -8.38 -1.36
N ILE A 158 8.40 -7.05 -1.59
CA ILE A 158 9.52 -6.34 -2.22
C ILE A 158 10.80 -6.49 -1.40
N ASN A 159 10.72 -6.28 -0.08
CA ASN A 159 11.84 -6.39 0.84
C ASN A 159 12.38 -7.83 0.97
N ALA A 160 11.55 -8.82 0.70
CA ALA A 160 11.97 -10.23 0.60
C ALA A 160 12.64 -10.59 -0.75
N GLY A 161 12.89 -9.58 -1.62
CA GLY A 161 13.48 -9.78 -2.93
C GLY A 161 12.48 -9.99 -4.06
N ALA A 162 11.20 -9.71 -3.81
CA ALA A 162 10.09 -9.87 -4.77
C ALA A 162 10.05 -11.27 -5.42
N PRO A 163 10.04 -12.36 -4.66
CA PRO A 163 10.05 -13.72 -5.21
C PRO A 163 8.77 -14.04 -5.99
N ASN A 164 8.89 -14.97 -6.95
CA ASN A 164 7.75 -15.51 -7.70
C ASN A 164 7.23 -16.77 -6.99
N ASN A 165 6.52 -16.58 -5.87
CA ASN A 165 6.07 -17.63 -4.96
C ASN A 165 4.55 -17.64 -4.72
#